data_e18530b3db9a4bd9c5ab247e50e8c28c
#
_entry.id   e18530b3db9a4bd9c5ab247e50e8c28c
#
_cell.length_a   1.000
_cell.length_b   1.000
_cell.length_c   1.000
_cell.angle_alpha   90.00
_cell.angle_beta   90.00
_cell.angle_gamma   90.00
#
_symmetry.space_group_name_H-M   'P 1'
#
loop_
_entity.id
_entity.type
_entity.pdbx_description
1 polymer ?
#
loop_
_entity_poly.entity_id
_entity_poly.type
_entity_poly.pdbx_seq_one_letter_code
_entity_poly.pdbx_strand_id
1 'polypeptide(L)'
;MPRRTAIVIAVALAAMAIDTVLAQAPPARATKTLAVRAGRLIDPDTGTASANQVILVEGERITAVGSNVTIPPGAEVIDLSKLTVLPGLVDAHTHLALTYKEIPENNIYYFTFVSDSTAIRAIQAASGAMQLLSSGFTVVRDVGNNGMYADTALRAAIEQGWMPGPTIIPSGLIISTKGGQFQPTPEMYKRHNLMYPEYLEADTPDEIVKAVRENLLFGARTIKICVDCKAWGYSVDDIKLVIAEAAKGGAKVDGHVQTTAGGQRAIDAGIHVISHGQQLTPEQHAQMAKKGIYLASTDTPFTVYRGSEQGQAQAVRQLKSAWEKGVAITFSTDMDYWNDRMKNPDGTWMDRGELTINFLLTWKAAGIPAKDALKAITINGYKAADVQNERGAIKAGNYADLIAVVANPLEDIDALRDVQFVMKNGAVFKRDGKITIDGLLNPGPVNGWRRR
;
A
#
# COMPACT_ATOMS: atom_id res chain seq x y z
N MET A 1 -51.47 -31.13 64.79
CA MET A 1 -51.88 -30.22 63.71
C MET A 1 -51.06 -28.95 63.83
N PRO A 2 -50.07 -28.67 62.99
CA PRO A 2 -49.32 -27.43 63.08
C PRO A 2 -49.91 -26.38 62.09
N ARG A 3 -49.94 -25.18 62.59
CA ARG A 3 -50.41 -23.97 61.89
C ARG A 3 -49.40 -23.56 60.81
N ARG A 4 -49.87 -23.35 59.61
CA ARG A 4 -49.09 -22.74 58.53
C ARG A 4 -49.17 -21.20 58.68
N THR A 5 -48.01 -20.57 58.90
CA THR A 5 -47.86 -19.11 58.87
C THR A 5 -47.51 -18.71 57.43
N ALA A 6 -48.40 -17.96 56.81
CA ALA A 6 -48.14 -17.36 55.51
C ALA A 6 -47.34 -16.06 55.67
N ILE A 7 -46.18 -15.97 55.10
CA ILE A 7 -45.38 -14.77 55.00
C ILE A 7 -45.77 -14.05 53.71
N VAL A 8 -46.37 -12.86 53.85
CA VAL A 8 -46.68 -11.97 52.74
C VAL A 8 -45.44 -11.10 52.52
N ILE A 9 -44.74 -11.30 51.42
CA ILE A 9 -43.65 -10.42 51.00
C ILE A 9 -44.24 -9.29 50.17
N ALA A 10 -44.27 -8.10 50.73
CA ALA A 10 -44.58 -6.87 50.00
C ALA A 10 -43.37 -6.43 49.17
N VAL A 11 -43.45 -6.54 47.87
CA VAL A 11 -42.48 -5.99 46.96
C VAL A 11 -42.83 -4.52 46.69
N ALA A 12 -42.03 -3.64 47.29
CA ALA A 12 -42.08 -2.22 47.02
C ALA A 12 -41.37 -1.92 45.71
N LEU A 13 -42.09 -1.60 44.64
CA LEU A 13 -41.59 -1.08 43.38
C LEU A 13 -41.11 0.35 43.59
N ALA A 14 -39.83 0.56 43.82
CA ALA A 14 -39.21 1.85 43.68
C ALA A 14 -39.04 2.17 42.18
N ALA A 15 -39.87 3.05 41.66
CA ALA A 15 -39.68 3.62 40.33
C ALA A 15 -38.44 4.54 40.38
N MET A 16 -37.27 4.03 39.95
CA MET A 16 -36.11 4.85 39.65
C MET A 16 -36.42 5.61 38.33
N ALA A 17 -36.64 6.88 38.40
CA ALA A 17 -36.60 7.79 37.28
C ALA A 17 -35.13 7.76 36.74
N ILE A 18 -34.92 7.06 35.66
CA ILE A 18 -33.67 7.15 34.92
C ILE A 18 -33.76 8.46 34.14
N ASP A 19 -33.19 9.52 34.70
CA ASP A 19 -32.85 10.71 33.92
C ASP A 19 -31.90 10.28 32.82
N THR A 20 -32.42 10.10 31.61
CA THR A 20 -31.62 9.97 30.40
C THR A 20 -30.90 11.30 30.20
N VAL A 21 -29.71 11.41 30.78
CA VAL A 21 -28.74 12.40 30.35
C VAL A 21 -28.43 12.04 28.90
N LEU A 22 -29.12 12.69 27.99
CA LEU A 22 -28.70 12.74 26.59
C LEU A 22 -27.30 13.33 26.58
N ALA A 23 -26.30 12.45 26.52
CA ALA A 23 -24.94 12.88 26.29
C ALA A 23 -24.97 13.72 25.00
N GLN A 24 -24.93 15.04 25.15
CA GLN A 24 -24.72 15.92 24.01
C GLN A 24 -23.46 15.41 23.31
N ALA A 25 -23.63 15.02 22.05
CA ALA A 25 -22.49 14.73 21.20
C ALA A 25 -21.53 15.93 21.32
N PRO A 26 -20.22 15.69 21.55
CA PRO A 26 -19.28 16.80 21.63
C PRO A 26 -19.46 17.66 20.38
N PRO A 27 -19.40 18.99 20.49
CA PRO A 27 -19.61 19.91 19.38
C PRO A 27 -18.68 19.45 18.27
N ALA A 28 -19.23 19.27 17.07
CA ALA A 28 -18.45 18.91 15.90
C ALA A 28 -17.29 19.91 15.80
N ARG A 29 -16.05 19.42 15.91
CA ARG A 29 -14.85 20.25 15.81
C ARG A 29 -15.00 20.99 14.50
N ALA A 30 -14.97 22.34 14.53
CA ALA A 30 -15.06 23.14 13.32
C ALA A 30 -14.04 22.59 12.32
N THR A 31 -14.51 22.07 11.21
CA THR A 31 -13.65 21.49 10.18
C THR A 31 -12.80 22.61 9.62
N LYS A 32 -11.48 22.51 9.81
CA LYS A 32 -10.51 23.48 9.30
C LYS A 32 -10.62 23.49 7.78
N THR A 33 -10.84 24.65 7.19
CA THR A 33 -10.80 24.83 5.74
C THR A 33 -9.39 25.25 5.35
N LEU A 34 -8.78 24.51 4.43
CA LEU A 34 -7.49 24.81 3.84
C LEU A 34 -7.67 25.20 2.36
N ALA A 35 -6.90 26.17 1.89
CA ALA A 35 -6.84 26.57 0.50
C ALA A 35 -5.41 26.40 -0.03
N VAL A 36 -5.17 25.40 -0.86
CA VAL A 36 -3.86 25.19 -1.49
C VAL A 36 -3.82 25.94 -2.81
N ARG A 37 -2.89 26.88 -2.96
CA ARG A 37 -2.58 27.58 -4.22
C ARG A 37 -1.50 26.84 -4.96
N ALA A 38 -1.82 26.18 -6.05
CA ALA A 38 -0.88 25.45 -6.89
C ALA A 38 -0.44 26.31 -8.09
N GLY A 39 0.87 26.49 -8.28
CA GLY A 39 1.39 27.14 -9.48
C GLY A 39 1.12 26.34 -10.74
N ARG A 40 1.29 25.03 -10.64
CA ARG A 40 0.93 24.04 -11.64
C ARG A 40 0.22 22.88 -10.93
N LEU A 41 -0.87 22.41 -11.51
CA LEU A 41 -1.59 21.21 -11.06
C LEU A 41 -1.56 20.18 -12.20
N ILE A 42 -1.02 18.99 -11.90
CA ILE A 42 -0.95 17.88 -12.86
C ILE A 42 -2.12 16.93 -12.66
N ASP A 43 -2.72 16.53 -13.77
CA ASP A 43 -3.56 15.35 -13.90
C ASP A 43 -2.75 14.22 -14.54
N PRO A 44 -2.30 13.22 -13.78
CA PRO A 44 -1.49 12.13 -14.32
C PRO A 44 -2.27 11.16 -15.22
N ASP A 45 -3.61 11.11 -15.14
CA ASP A 45 -4.42 10.23 -15.99
C ASP A 45 -4.44 10.71 -17.44
N THR A 46 -4.56 12.02 -17.62
CA THR A 46 -4.54 12.66 -18.92
C THR A 46 -3.13 13.10 -19.36
N GLY A 47 -2.18 13.21 -18.44
CA GLY A 47 -0.85 13.75 -18.69
C GLY A 47 -0.88 15.25 -18.97
N THR A 48 -1.84 15.99 -18.41
CA THR A 48 -1.99 17.44 -18.61
C THR A 48 -1.63 18.23 -17.35
N ALA A 49 -1.33 19.51 -17.55
CA ALA A 49 -1.04 20.44 -16.47
C ALA A 49 -1.86 21.71 -16.60
N SER A 50 -2.46 22.19 -15.51
CA SER A 50 -3.21 23.43 -15.41
C SER A 50 -2.48 24.42 -14.52
N ALA A 51 -2.34 25.68 -14.96
CA ALA A 51 -1.68 26.72 -14.19
C ALA A 51 -2.64 27.37 -13.16
N ASN A 52 -2.06 27.89 -12.07
CA ASN A 52 -2.72 28.76 -11.09
C ASN A 52 -4.07 28.21 -10.57
N GLN A 53 -4.02 26.97 -10.05
CA GLN A 53 -5.20 26.33 -9.49
C GLN A 53 -5.30 26.55 -7.98
N VAL A 54 -6.54 26.66 -7.50
CA VAL A 54 -6.87 26.63 -6.07
C VAL A 54 -7.57 25.31 -5.76
N ILE A 55 -7.11 24.64 -4.70
CA ILE A 55 -7.70 23.41 -4.18
C ILE A 55 -8.24 23.73 -2.79
N LEU A 56 -9.55 23.62 -2.59
CA LEU A 56 -10.17 23.74 -1.26
C LEU A 56 -10.28 22.37 -0.61
N VAL A 57 -9.94 22.32 0.67
CA VAL A 57 -9.98 21.10 1.48
C VAL A 57 -10.74 21.41 2.77
N GLU A 58 -11.72 20.58 3.10
CA GLU A 58 -12.47 20.62 4.34
C GLU A 58 -12.33 19.28 5.07
N GLY A 59 -11.72 19.31 6.25
CA GLY A 59 -11.36 18.10 6.95
C GLY A 59 -10.41 17.23 6.11
N GLU A 60 -10.84 16.03 5.72
CA GLU A 60 -10.02 15.08 4.94
C GLU A 60 -10.24 15.17 3.42
N ARG A 61 -11.25 15.94 2.96
CA ARG A 61 -11.72 15.87 1.59
C ARG A 61 -11.51 17.17 0.81
N ILE A 62 -11.27 17.02 -0.48
CA ILE A 62 -11.28 18.12 -1.43
C ILE A 62 -12.74 18.51 -1.70
N THR A 63 -13.04 19.81 -1.60
CA THR A 63 -14.40 20.34 -1.87
C THR A 63 -14.50 21.07 -3.18
N ALA A 64 -13.42 21.70 -3.63
CA ALA A 64 -13.38 22.38 -4.93
C ALA A 64 -11.97 22.42 -5.52
N VAL A 65 -11.87 22.45 -6.85
CA VAL A 65 -10.61 22.63 -7.61
C VAL A 65 -10.89 23.52 -8.83
N GLY A 66 -10.05 24.51 -9.07
CA GLY A 66 -10.15 25.35 -10.26
C GLY A 66 -9.39 26.66 -10.16
N SER A 67 -9.22 27.37 -11.29
CA SER A 67 -8.57 28.69 -11.33
C SER A 67 -9.42 29.81 -10.75
N ASN A 68 -10.74 29.64 -10.78
CA ASN A 68 -11.71 30.66 -10.32
C ASN A 68 -12.36 30.30 -8.97
N VAL A 69 -11.76 29.36 -8.21
CA VAL A 69 -12.29 28.98 -6.89
C VAL A 69 -12.04 30.11 -5.90
N THR A 70 -13.11 30.63 -5.33
CA THR A 70 -13.03 31.65 -4.29
C THR A 70 -12.56 31.02 -2.98
N ILE A 71 -11.52 31.57 -2.38
CA ILE A 71 -11.04 31.17 -1.06
C ILE A 71 -11.95 31.77 0.01
N PRO A 72 -12.60 30.93 0.85
CA PRO A 72 -13.49 31.43 1.89
C PRO A 72 -12.74 32.30 2.93
N PRO A 73 -13.38 33.32 3.48
CA PRO A 73 -12.83 34.08 4.61
C PRO A 73 -12.48 33.15 5.77
N GLY A 74 -11.26 33.29 6.33
CA GLY A 74 -10.80 32.48 7.46
C GLY A 74 -10.19 31.12 7.07
N ALA A 75 -10.17 30.75 5.79
CA ALA A 75 -9.42 29.58 5.33
C ALA A 75 -7.90 29.81 5.50
N GLU A 76 -7.19 28.80 6.01
CA GLU A 76 -5.74 28.82 5.99
C GLU A 76 -5.22 28.63 4.57
N VAL A 77 -4.39 29.55 4.10
CA VAL A 77 -3.79 29.48 2.76
C VAL A 77 -2.43 28.80 2.81
N ILE A 78 -2.29 27.72 2.03
CA ILE A 78 -1.03 27.05 1.78
C ILE A 78 -0.57 27.48 0.39
N ASP A 79 0.49 28.32 0.35
CA ASP A 79 1.00 28.85 -0.90
C ASP A 79 2.05 27.93 -1.53
N LEU A 80 1.65 27.19 -2.58
CA LEU A 80 2.49 26.37 -3.43
C LEU A 80 2.53 26.93 -4.87
N SER A 81 2.38 28.25 -5.03
CA SER A 81 2.30 28.92 -6.34
C SER A 81 3.59 28.83 -7.16
N LYS A 82 4.70 28.45 -6.54
CA LYS A 82 5.99 28.20 -7.21
C LYS A 82 6.26 26.71 -7.48
N LEU A 83 5.37 25.82 -7.06
CA LEU A 83 5.54 24.38 -7.10
C LEU A 83 4.55 23.72 -8.06
N THR A 84 4.88 22.50 -8.45
CA THR A 84 4.02 21.60 -9.20
C THR A 84 3.32 20.65 -8.23
N VAL A 85 1.99 20.76 -8.15
CA VAL A 85 1.13 19.91 -7.31
C VAL A 85 0.59 18.75 -8.13
N LEU A 86 0.56 17.56 -7.53
CA LEU A 86 0.03 16.35 -8.13
C LEU A 86 -0.53 15.44 -7.04
N PRO A 87 -1.30 14.37 -7.39
CA PRO A 87 -1.70 13.36 -6.43
C PRO A 87 -0.51 12.71 -5.76
N GLY A 88 -0.69 12.20 -4.54
CA GLY A 88 0.33 11.41 -3.88
C GLY A 88 0.74 10.17 -4.68
N LEU A 89 1.93 9.67 -4.41
CA LEU A 89 2.51 8.52 -5.09
C LEU A 89 2.00 7.20 -4.50
N VAL A 90 2.10 6.14 -5.29
CA VAL A 90 1.74 4.77 -4.89
C VAL A 90 2.90 3.82 -5.15
N ASP A 91 3.29 3.05 -4.12
CA ASP A 91 4.06 1.83 -4.32
C ASP A 91 3.09 0.64 -4.24
N ALA A 92 2.90 -0.05 -5.35
CA ALA A 92 1.88 -1.08 -5.47
C ALA A 92 2.36 -2.48 -5.07
N HIS A 93 3.63 -2.61 -4.60
CA HIS A 93 4.17 -3.87 -4.10
C HIS A 93 5.28 -3.59 -3.08
N THR A 94 4.94 -3.68 -1.81
CA THR A 94 5.88 -3.54 -0.69
C THR A 94 5.81 -4.71 0.27
N HIS A 95 6.87 -4.84 1.10
CA HIS A 95 6.96 -5.72 2.26
C HIS A 95 7.41 -4.90 3.47
N LEU A 96 6.48 -4.17 4.10
CA LEU A 96 6.82 -3.19 5.14
C LEU A 96 7.40 -3.83 6.40
N ALA A 97 6.91 -5.01 6.77
CA ALA A 97 7.35 -5.74 7.95
C ALA A 97 8.55 -6.67 7.68
N LEU A 98 9.14 -6.58 6.50
CA LEU A 98 10.33 -7.33 6.14
C LEU A 98 11.50 -6.37 5.94
N THR A 99 12.54 -6.53 6.76
CA THR A 99 13.82 -5.84 6.61
C THR A 99 14.92 -6.86 6.75
N TYR A 100 15.55 -7.24 5.65
CA TYR A 100 16.70 -8.12 5.70
C TYR A 100 17.88 -7.41 6.32
N LYS A 101 18.59 -8.12 7.20
CA LYS A 101 19.89 -7.72 7.69
C LYS A 101 20.95 -8.36 6.79
N GLU A 102 21.86 -7.56 6.28
CA GLU A 102 22.99 -8.09 5.54
C GLU A 102 23.85 -8.94 6.47
N ILE A 103 23.88 -10.25 6.20
CA ILE A 103 24.74 -11.21 6.86
C ILE A 103 25.62 -11.82 5.77
N PRO A 104 26.96 -11.93 5.97
CA PRO A 104 27.88 -12.46 4.96
C PRO A 104 27.54 -13.89 4.53
N GLU A 105 26.80 -14.62 5.32
CA GLU A 105 26.51 -16.05 5.18
C GLU A 105 25.09 -16.27 4.64
N ASN A 106 24.91 -16.13 3.42
CA ASN A 106 23.87 -16.63 2.46
C ASN A 106 22.48 -17.10 2.94
N ASN A 107 21.99 -16.81 4.15
CA ASN A 107 20.65 -17.21 4.56
C ASN A 107 19.91 -16.11 5.33
N ILE A 108 20.00 -14.91 4.84
CA ILE A 108 19.46 -13.67 5.39
C ILE A 108 17.97 -13.81 5.71
N TYR A 109 17.22 -14.45 4.82
CA TYR A 109 15.78 -14.58 4.93
C TYR A 109 15.37 -15.37 6.19
N TYR A 110 15.84 -16.60 6.35
CA TYR A 110 15.53 -17.43 7.51
C TYR A 110 16.03 -16.81 8.81
N PHE A 111 17.21 -16.19 8.78
CA PHE A 111 17.78 -15.57 9.96
C PHE A 111 16.95 -14.39 10.46
N THR A 112 16.40 -13.61 9.55
CA THR A 112 15.48 -12.49 9.89
C THR A 112 14.24 -13.03 10.62
N PHE A 113 13.65 -14.14 10.18
CA PHE A 113 12.50 -14.75 10.86
C PHE A 113 12.83 -15.29 12.25
N VAL A 114 14.04 -15.75 12.48
CA VAL A 114 14.47 -16.27 13.77
C VAL A 114 14.88 -15.15 14.73
N SER A 115 15.50 -14.08 14.21
CA SER A 115 16.07 -13.02 15.02
C SER A 115 15.08 -11.93 15.43
N ASP A 116 14.11 -11.64 14.59
CA ASP A 116 13.20 -10.50 14.77
C ASP A 116 11.80 -10.97 15.20
N SER A 117 11.36 -10.51 16.37
CA SER A 117 9.99 -10.76 16.83
C SER A 117 8.97 -10.00 15.98
N THR A 118 7.71 -10.46 15.97
CA THR A 118 6.60 -9.76 15.32
C THR A 118 6.47 -8.30 15.76
N ALA A 119 6.72 -8.04 17.05
CA ALA A 119 6.66 -6.68 17.60
C ALA A 119 7.74 -5.76 16.98
N ILE A 120 8.99 -6.23 16.85
CA ILE A 120 10.05 -5.42 16.25
C ILE A 120 9.77 -5.19 14.77
N ARG A 121 9.21 -6.17 14.05
CA ARG A 121 8.81 -6.04 12.64
C ARG A 121 7.72 -5.01 12.44
N ALA A 122 6.72 -4.97 13.33
CA ALA A 122 5.67 -3.94 13.30
C ALA A 122 6.26 -2.53 13.49
N ILE A 123 7.27 -2.37 14.36
CA ILE A 123 7.95 -1.08 14.56
C ILE A 123 8.80 -0.71 13.34
N GLN A 124 9.48 -1.67 12.72
CA GLN A 124 10.21 -1.46 11.46
C GLN A 124 9.25 -1.03 10.35
N ALA A 125 8.10 -1.70 10.23
CA ALA A 125 7.06 -1.35 9.26
C ALA A 125 6.52 0.07 9.47
N ALA A 126 6.31 0.48 10.73
CA ALA A 126 5.90 1.83 11.09
C ALA A 126 6.93 2.89 10.67
N SER A 127 8.22 2.63 10.92
CA SER A 127 9.30 3.51 10.48
C SER A 127 9.36 3.62 8.96
N GLY A 128 9.33 2.49 8.24
CA GLY A 128 9.35 2.47 6.78
C GLY A 128 8.13 3.19 6.16
N ALA A 129 6.95 3.03 6.75
CA ALA A 129 5.74 3.72 6.30
C ALA A 129 5.84 5.25 6.43
N MET A 130 6.43 5.76 7.51
CA MET A 130 6.66 7.20 7.69
C MET A 130 7.68 7.74 6.68
N GLN A 131 8.75 6.99 6.39
CA GLN A 131 9.75 7.36 5.39
C GLN A 131 9.13 7.42 3.98
N LEU A 132 8.32 6.43 3.61
CA LEU A 132 7.56 6.44 2.36
C LEU A 132 6.63 7.65 2.26
N LEU A 133 5.87 7.96 3.32
CA LEU A 133 5.01 9.14 3.34
C LEU A 133 5.81 10.43 3.18
N SER A 134 6.97 10.54 3.81
CA SER A 134 7.88 11.71 3.69
C SER A 134 8.35 11.93 2.25
N SER A 135 8.48 10.87 1.47
CA SER A 135 8.85 10.90 0.05
C SER A 135 7.65 10.98 -0.89
N GLY A 136 6.45 11.20 -0.35
CA GLY A 136 5.24 11.45 -1.13
C GLY A 136 4.40 10.23 -1.45
N PHE A 137 4.75 9.04 -0.97
CA PHE A 137 3.92 7.84 -1.14
C PHE A 137 2.75 7.89 -0.16
N THR A 138 1.56 8.21 -0.65
CA THR A 138 0.34 8.35 0.16
C THR A 138 -0.49 7.08 0.23
N VAL A 139 -0.22 6.11 -0.64
CA VAL A 139 -0.80 4.76 -0.65
C VAL A 139 0.30 3.74 -0.89
N VAL A 140 0.25 2.63 -0.18
CA VAL A 140 1.11 1.46 -0.44
C VAL A 140 0.28 0.18 -0.37
N ARG A 141 0.61 -0.79 -1.24
CA ARG A 141 0.10 -2.15 -1.13
C ARG A 141 1.18 -3.01 -0.45
N ASP A 142 0.87 -3.56 0.69
CA ASP A 142 1.74 -4.50 1.39
C ASP A 142 1.27 -5.92 1.05
N VAL A 143 1.99 -6.57 0.12
CA VAL A 143 1.53 -7.79 -0.55
C VAL A 143 2.32 -9.03 -0.12
N GLY A 144 2.53 -9.13 1.16
CA GLY A 144 3.18 -10.25 1.83
C GLY A 144 3.65 -9.80 3.20
N ASN A 145 2.91 -10.17 4.23
CA ASN A 145 3.26 -9.77 5.57
C ASN A 145 4.14 -10.83 6.24
N ASN A 146 5.34 -10.43 6.59
CA ASN A 146 6.33 -11.27 7.27
C ASN A 146 6.29 -11.14 8.81
N GLY A 147 5.19 -10.65 9.34
CA GLY A 147 5.08 -10.32 10.76
C GLY A 147 3.73 -10.65 11.38
N MET A 148 3.09 -11.78 11.02
CA MET A 148 1.82 -12.21 11.64
C MET A 148 0.78 -11.08 11.69
N TYR A 149 0.40 -10.54 10.53
CA TYR A 149 -0.55 -9.44 10.39
C TYR A 149 -0.06 -8.09 10.93
N ALA A 150 1.24 -7.85 10.96
CA ALA A 150 1.79 -6.54 11.33
C ALA A 150 1.34 -5.43 10.36
N ASP A 151 1.11 -5.74 9.09
CA ASP A 151 0.57 -4.84 8.07
C ASP A 151 -0.85 -4.36 8.41
N THR A 152 -1.73 -5.27 8.80
CA THR A 152 -3.10 -4.92 9.20
C THR A 152 -3.13 -4.15 10.51
N ALA A 153 -2.23 -4.48 11.46
CA ALA A 153 -2.05 -3.73 12.70
C ALA A 153 -1.53 -2.30 12.42
N LEU A 154 -0.54 -2.16 11.54
CA LEU A 154 -0.02 -0.86 11.09
C LEU A 154 -1.12 -0.02 10.45
N ARG A 155 -1.89 -0.62 9.53
CA ARG A 155 -3.06 0.05 8.93
C ARG A 155 -4.01 0.57 10.02
N ALA A 156 -4.38 -0.28 10.99
CA ALA A 156 -5.28 0.09 12.07
C ALA A 156 -4.73 1.25 12.91
N ALA A 157 -3.42 1.25 13.22
CA ALA A 157 -2.77 2.32 13.96
C ALA A 157 -2.82 3.66 13.20
N ILE A 158 -2.58 3.65 11.89
CA ILE A 158 -2.68 4.85 11.04
C ILE A 158 -4.12 5.35 10.93
N GLU A 159 -5.10 4.46 10.68
CA GLU A 159 -6.52 4.82 10.57
C GLU A 159 -7.10 5.36 11.89
N GLN A 160 -6.58 4.94 13.03
CA GLN A 160 -6.95 5.47 14.35
C GLN A 160 -6.21 6.77 14.73
N GLY A 161 -5.27 7.22 13.88
CA GLY A 161 -4.50 8.45 14.12
C GLY A 161 -3.43 8.32 15.21
N TRP A 162 -3.02 7.09 15.56
CA TRP A 162 -1.95 6.89 16.54
C TRP A 162 -0.58 7.24 15.97
N MET A 163 -0.44 7.15 14.67
CA MET A 163 0.75 7.55 13.94
C MET A 163 0.39 8.05 12.53
N PRO A 164 1.19 8.94 11.93
CA PRO A 164 1.05 9.27 10.52
C PRO A 164 1.56 8.12 9.64
N GLY A 165 0.98 8.00 8.45
CA GLY A 165 1.42 7.02 7.46
C GLY A 165 0.61 7.09 6.17
N PRO A 166 1.03 6.37 5.12
CA PRO A 166 0.23 6.20 3.91
C PRO A 166 -1.03 5.37 4.20
N THR A 167 -1.98 5.37 3.29
CA THR A 167 -3.04 4.35 3.28
C THR A 167 -2.39 3.00 2.97
N ILE A 168 -2.49 2.06 3.90
CA ILE A 168 -1.98 0.70 3.71
C ILE A 168 -3.08 -0.17 3.14
N ILE A 169 -2.78 -0.89 2.05
CA ILE A 169 -3.62 -1.96 1.48
C ILE A 169 -2.95 -3.29 1.81
N PRO A 170 -3.24 -3.88 2.97
CA PRO A 170 -2.55 -5.05 3.45
C PRO A 170 -3.11 -6.32 2.84
N SER A 171 -2.23 -7.31 2.61
CA SER A 171 -2.64 -8.65 2.19
C SER A 171 -2.73 -9.66 3.32
N GLY A 172 -2.16 -9.36 4.47
CA GLY A 172 -1.90 -10.38 5.47
C GLY A 172 -0.86 -11.38 4.97
N LEU A 173 -1.02 -12.64 5.32
CA LEU A 173 -0.07 -13.70 4.95
C LEU A 173 -0.26 -14.13 3.50
N ILE A 174 0.85 -14.51 2.85
CA ILE A 174 0.83 -15.04 1.48
C ILE A 174 0.19 -16.43 1.50
N ILE A 175 -0.79 -16.68 0.65
CA ILE A 175 -1.37 -18.02 0.47
C ILE A 175 -0.55 -18.77 -0.58
N SER A 176 -0.08 -19.96 -0.25
CA SER A 176 0.73 -20.77 -1.17
C SER A 176 0.43 -22.26 -1.03
N THR A 177 0.83 -23.02 -2.04
CA THR A 177 1.01 -24.45 -1.87
C THR A 177 2.16 -24.70 -0.89
N LYS A 178 2.22 -25.92 -0.38
CA LYS A 178 3.17 -26.37 0.64
C LYS A 178 4.61 -25.95 0.34
N GLY A 179 5.26 -25.34 1.31
CA GLY A 179 6.64 -24.87 1.23
C GLY A 179 6.82 -23.44 0.72
N GLY A 180 5.79 -22.76 0.24
CA GLY A 180 5.90 -21.38 -0.25
C GLY A 180 7.06 -21.19 -1.24
N GLN A 181 7.81 -20.12 -1.12
CA GLN A 181 9.03 -19.87 -1.89
C GLN A 181 10.24 -20.60 -1.33
N PHE A 182 10.13 -21.22 -0.16
CA PHE A 182 11.28 -21.82 0.53
C PHE A 182 11.61 -23.22 0.04
N GLN A 183 12.87 -23.60 0.31
CA GLN A 183 13.39 -24.95 0.17
C GLN A 183 13.88 -25.42 1.56
N PRO A 184 12.96 -25.61 2.54
CA PRO A 184 13.37 -25.99 3.88
C PRO A 184 13.91 -27.43 3.91
N THR A 185 14.85 -27.72 4.81
CA THR A 185 15.14 -29.11 5.14
C THR A 185 13.94 -29.72 5.87
N PRO A 186 13.79 -31.07 5.88
CA PRO A 186 12.71 -31.73 6.60
C PRO A 186 12.63 -31.35 8.09
N GLU A 187 13.78 -31.10 8.70
CA GLU A 187 13.87 -30.69 10.09
C GLU A 187 13.37 -29.25 10.32
N MET A 188 13.68 -28.34 9.40
CA MET A 188 13.16 -26.95 9.42
C MET A 188 11.67 -26.93 9.15
N TYR A 189 11.22 -27.71 8.17
CA TYR A 189 9.82 -27.77 7.78
C TYR A 189 8.92 -28.26 8.94
N LYS A 190 9.38 -29.23 9.73
CA LYS A 190 8.68 -29.69 10.93
C LYS A 190 8.53 -28.64 12.02
N ARG A 191 9.27 -27.53 11.93
CA ARG A 191 9.16 -26.39 12.85
C ARG A 191 8.33 -25.30 12.17
N HIS A 192 7.02 -25.49 12.07
CA HIS A 192 6.07 -24.59 11.42
C HIS A 192 6.28 -23.10 11.74
N ASN A 193 6.81 -22.78 12.91
CA ASN A 193 7.06 -21.42 13.37
C ASN A 193 8.03 -20.61 12.48
N LEU A 194 8.83 -21.26 11.64
CA LEU A 194 9.76 -20.57 10.75
C LEU A 194 9.10 -20.11 9.43
N MET A 195 8.03 -20.78 9.01
CA MET A 195 7.33 -20.44 7.75
C MET A 195 6.01 -19.74 7.98
N TYR A 196 5.35 -20.05 9.10
CA TYR A 196 4.05 -19.51 9.44
C TYR A 196 3.96 -17.98 9.49
N PRO A 197 5.04 -17.22 9.87
CA PRO A 197 4.97 -15.75 9.87
C PRO A 197 4.77 -15.11 8.49
N GLU A 198 4.92 -15.85 7.40
CA GLU A 198 4.81 -15.33 6.04
C GLU A 198 3.75 -16.02 5.19
N TYR A 199 3.58 -17.35 5.33
CA TYR A 199 2.72 -18.14 4.46
C TYR A 199 1.60 -18.86 5.21
N LEU A 200 0.42 -18.85 4.58
CA LEU A 200 -0.65 -19.82 4.84
C LEU A 200 -0.56 -20.90 3.77
N GLU A 201 -0.15 -22.11 4.18
CA GLU A 201 -0.12 -23.27 3.27
C GLU A 201 -1.54 -23.76 3.02
N ALA A 202 -1.91 -23.90 1.74
CA ALA A 202 -3.24 -24.30 1.29
C ALA A 202 -3.14 -25.12 -0.01
N ASP A 203 -3.10 -26.44 0.10
CA ASP A 203 -2.96 -27.37 -1.03
C ASP A 203 -4.31 -27.84 -1.58
N THR A 204 -5.39 -27.70 -0.80
CA THR A 204 -6.73 -28.17 -1.17
C THR A 204 -7.72 -27.00 -1.25
N PRO A 205 -8.85 -27.15 -2.00
CA PRO A 205 -9.89 -26.14 -2.07
C PRO A 205 -10.42 -25.67 -0.71
N ASP A 206 -10.59 -26.59 0.25
CA ASP A 206 -11.06 -26.24 1.59
C ASP A 206 -10.03 -25.43 2.37
N GLU A 207 -8.74 -25.75 2.23
CA GLU A 207 -7.66 -24.98 2.83
C GLU A 207 -7.53 -23.59 2.20
N ILE A 208 -7.67 -23.48 0.87
CA ILE A 208 -7.70 -22.20 0.15
C ILE A 208 -8.81 -21.30 0.72
N VAL A 209 -10.03 -21.83 0.85
CA VAL A 209 -11.16 -21.07 1.40
C VAL A 209 -10.86 -20.60 2.84
N LYS A 210 -10.31 -21.47 3.69
CA LYS A 210 -9.94 -21.13 5.07
C LYS A 210 -8.86 -20.02 5.10
N ALA A 211 -7.80 -20.15 4.31
CA ALA A 211 -6.70 -19.19 4.26
C ALA A 211 -7.16 -17.80 3.78
N VAL A 212 -8.01 -17.74 2.74
CA VAL A 212 -8.57 -16.46 2.29
C VAL A 212 -9.42 -15.82 3.38
N ARG A 213 -10.29 -16.60 4.06
CA ARG A 213 -11.13 -16.09 5.14
C ARG A 213 -10.35 -15.66 6.36
N GLU A 214 -9.25 -16.34 6.68
CA GLU A 214 -8.36 -15.95 7.77
C GLU A 214 -7.74 -14.56 7.49
N ASN A 215 -7.19 -14.34 6.30
CA ASN A 215 -6.66 -13.03 5.91
C ASN A 215 -7.74 -11.94 5.97
N LEU A 216 -8.94 -12.20 5.45
CA LEU A 216 -10.07 -11.26 5.51
C LEU A 216 -10.50 -10.97 6.94
N LEU A 217 -10.55 -11.99 7.82
CA LEU A 217 -10.89 -11.86 9.24
C LEU A 217 -9.92 -10.90 9.95
N PHE A 218 -8.62 -11.02 9.67
CA PHE A 218 -7.58 -10.18 10.26
C PHE A 218 -7.38 -8.85 9.55
N GLY A 219 -8.20 -8.51 8.55
CA GLY A 219 -8.30 -7.17 7.98
C GLY A 219 -7.55 -6.95 6.68
N ALA A 220 -7.16 -8.01 5.98
CA ALA A 220 -6.62 -7.89 4.62
C ALA A 220 -7.60 -7.17 3.68
N ARG A 221 -7.06 -6.36 2.76
CA ARG A 221 -7.80 -5.62 1.73
C ARG A 221 -7.45 -6.07 0.31
N THR A 222 -6.42 -6.83 0.18
CA THR A 222 -6.04 -7.58 -1.02
C THR A 222 -5.63 -8.98 -0.57
N ILE A 223 -5.67 -9.97 -1.45
CA ILE A 223 -5.20 -11.32 -1.17
C ILE A 223 -3.97 -11.58 -2.02
N LYS A 224 -2.86 -11.97 -1.40
CA LYS A 224 -1.64 -12.38 -2.10
C LYS A 224 -1.55 -13.89 -2.16
N ILE A 225 -1.33 -14.42 -3.37
CA ILE A 225 -1.09 -15.84 -3.59
C ILE A 225 0.25 -16.08 -4.28
N CYS A 226 0.86 -17.22 -4.04
CA CYS A 226 1.99 -17.68 -4.83
C CYS A 226 1.52 -18.67 -5.90
N VAL A 227 1.45 -18.23 -7.15
CA VAL A 227 0.90 -19.02 -8.26
C VAL A 227 1.84 -20.15 -8.67
N ASP A 228 3.15 -19.89 -8.69
CA ASP A 228 4.15 -20.78 -9.27
C ASP A 228 5.46 -20.91 -8.44
N CYS A 229 5.37 -20.70 -7.13
CA CYS A 229 6.50 -20.87 -6.22
C CYS A 229 7.04 -22.29 -6.18
N LYS A 230 6.24 -23.27 -6.60
CA LYS A 230 6.59 -24.69 -6.73
C LYS A 230 6.09 -25.23 -8.07
N ALA A 231 6.68 -26.35 -8.50
CA ALA A 231 6.24 -27.05 -9.70
C ALA A 231 4.77 -27.51 -9.61
N TRP A 232 4.28 -27.78 -8.38
CA TRP A 232 2.90 -28.10 -8.06
C TRP A 232 2.08 -26.89 -7.62
N GLY A 233 2.39 -25.70 -8.16
CA GLY A 233 1.66 -24.46 -7.87
C GLY A 233 0.19 -24.52 -8.33
N TYR A 234 -0.55 -23.47 -7.99
CA TYR A 234 -2.02 -23.39 -8.20
C TYR A 234 -2.43 -23.57 -9.66
N SER A 235 -3.50 -24.33 -9.86
CA SER A 235 -4.20 -24.46 -11.14
C SER A 235 -5.05 -23.21 -11.43
N VAL A 236 -5.58 -23.12 -12.64
CA VAL A 236 -6.53 -22.05 -13.02
C VAL A 236 -7.77 -22.07 -12.12
N ASP A 237 -8.28 -23.24 -11.76
CA ASP A 237 -9.48 -23.36 -10.95
C ASP A 237 -9.22 -23.01 -9.48
N ASP A 238 -8.04 -23.33 -8.94
CA ASP A 238 -7.62 -22.87 -7.61
C ASP A 238 -7.55 -21.35 -7.54
N ILE A 239 -6.95 -20.71 -8.55
CA ILE A 239 -6.86 -19.23 -8.62
C ILE A 239 -8.27 -18.62 -8.73
N LYS A 240 -9.16 -19.17 -9.53
CA LYS A 240 -10.56 -18.74 -9.60
C LYS A 240 -11.29 -18.89 -8.27
N LEU A 241 -11.02 -19.95 -7.52
CA LEU A 241 -11.58 -20.15 -6.18
C LEU A 241 -11.10 -19.04 -5.22
N VAL A 242 -9.80 -18.73 -5.22
CA VAL A 242 -9.26 -17.61 -4.44
C VAL A 242 -9.96 -16.30 -4.82
N ILE A 243 -10.10 -16.00 -6.13
CA ILE A 243 -10.75 -14.79 -6.62
C ILE A 243 -12.21 -14.71 -6.14
N ALA A 244 -12.95 -15.79 -6.27
CA ALA A 244 -14.36 -15.85 -5.86
C ALA A 244 -14.52 -15.67 -4.35
N GLU A 245 -13.64 -16.27 -3.54
CA GLU A 245 -13.72 -16.17 -2.09
C GLU A 245 -13.26 -14.79 -1.60
N ALA A 246 -12.18 -14.22 -2.17
CA ALA A 246 -11.70 -12.88 -1.87
C ALA A 246 -12.77 -11.82 -2.18
N ALA A 247 -13.49 -11.97 -3.29
CA ALA A 247 -14.56 -11.05 -3.70
C ALA A 247 -15.70 -10.94 -2.68
N LYS A 248 -15.97 -11.98 -1.89
CA LYS A 248 -16.98 -11.95 -0.81
C LYS A 248 -16.61 -10.95 0.29
N GLY A 249 -15.31 -10.71 0.51
CA GLY A 249 -14.79 -9.69 1.41
C GLY A 249 -14.44 -8.36 0.73
N GLY A 250 -14.77 -8.21 -0.57
CA GLY A 250 -14.43 -7.00 -1.34
C GLY A 250 -12.96 -6.89 -1.72
N ALA A 251 -12.17 -7.95 -1.55
CA ALA A 251 -10.74 -7.94 -1.85
C ALA A 251 -10.45 -8.39 -3.28
N LYS A 252 -9.39 -7.81 -3.87
CA LYS A 252 -8.80 -8.25 -5.15
C LYS A 252 -7.66 -9.23 -4.88
N VAL A 253 -7.23 -9.95 -5.93
CA VAL A 253 -6.17 -10.95 -5.83
C VAL A 253 -4.93 -10.52 -6.59
N ASP A 254 -3.78 -10.65 -5.94
CA ASP A 254 -2.44 -10.44 -6.49
C ASP A 254 -1.68 -11.77 -6.51
N GLY A 255 -1.11 -12.12 -7.64
CA GLY A 255 -0.35 -13.36 -7.83
C GLY A 255 1.13 -13.12 -7.98
N HIS A 256 1.95 -13.74 -7.12
CA HIS A 256 3.38 -13.92 -7.39
C HIS A 256 3.53 -14.86 -8.57
N VAL A 257 4.13 -14.39 -9.65
CA VAL A 257 4.31 -15.12 -10.90
C VAL A 257 5.70 -14.88 -11.42
N GLN A 258 6.47 -15.96 -11.62
CA GLN A 258 7.80 -15.89 -12.18
C GLN A 258 7.90 -16.54 -13.57
N THR A 259 7.16 -17.62 -13.79
CA THR A 259 7.27 -18.44 -15.01
C THR A 259 6.20 -18.09 -16.05
N THR A 260 6.49 -18.37 -17.32
CA THR A 260 5.53 -18.28 -18.42
C THR A 260 4.27 -19.12 -18.16
N ALA A 261 4.44 -20.35 -17.64
CA ALA A 261 3.32 -21.24 -17.34
C ALA A 261 2.42 -20.71 -16.20
N GLY A 262 3.05 -20.19 -15.12
CA GLY A 262 2.33 -19.53 -14.04
C GLY A 262 1.58 -18.31 -14.52
N GLY A 263 2.23 -17.51 -15.37
CA GLY A 263 1.62 -16.33 -16.00
C GLY A 263 0.36 -16.67 -16.80
N GLN A 264 0.41 -17.74 -17.60
CA GLN A 264 -0.76 -18.16 -18.37
C GLN A 264 -1.91 -18.59 -17.45
N ARG A 265 -1.64 -19.36 -16.40
CA ARG A 265 -2.68 -19.74 -15.42
C ARG A 265 -3.34 -18.53 -14.75
N ALA A 266 -2.53 -17.56 -14.31
CA ALA A 266 -3.01 -16.33 -13.70
C ALA A 266 -3.88 -15.50 -14.67
N ILE A 267 -3.44 -15.37 -15.93
CA ILE A 267 -4.17 -14.67 -17.00
C ILE A 267 -5.50 -15.36 -17.30
N ASP A 268 -5.51 -16.69 -17.42
CA ASP A 268 -6.70 -17.48 -17.72
C ASP A 268 -7.72 -17.44 -16.59
N ALA A 269 -7.26 -17.42 -15.35
CA ALA A 269 -8.09 -17.26 -14.17
C ALA A 269 -8.70 -15.85 -14.04
N GLY A 270 -8.13 -14.83 -14.69
CA GLY A 270 -8.58 -13.45 -14.62
C GLY A 270 -8.17 -12.75 -13.31
N ILE A 271 -6.94 -12.98 -12.87
CA ILE A 271 -6.38 -12.33 -11.68
C ILE A 271 -6.35 -10.80 -11.85
N HIS A 272 -6.41 -10.05 -10.74
CA HIS A 272 -6.42 -8.59 -10.81
C HIS A 272 -5.03 -8.00 -11.05
N VAL A 273 -4.01 -8.49 -10.33
CA VAL A 273 -2.61 -8.06 -10.46
C VAL A 273 -1.72 -9.28 -10.63
N ILE A 274 -0.78 -9.21 -11.55
CA ILE A 274 0.38 -10.10 -11.60
C ILE A 274 1.58 -9.35 -11.05
N SER A 275 2.21 -9.90 -10.02
CA SER A 275 3.47 -9.42 -9.47
C SER A 275 4.65 -10.11 -10.12
N HIS A 276 5.73 -9.36 -10.35
CA HIS A 276 6.99 -9.74 -11.01
C HIS A 276 6.84 -9.98 -12.50
N GLY A 277 6.26 -11.10 -12.91
CA GLY A 277 6.07 -11.41 -14.33
C GLY A 277 7.38 -11.61 -15.12
N GLN A 278 8.44 -12.07 -14.47
CA GLN A 278 9.82 -12.05 -15.00
C GLN A 278 10.01 -12.82 -16.32
N GLN A 279 9.19 -13.85 -16.57
CA GLN A 279 9.26 -14.67 -17.78
C GLN A 279 7.99 -14.59 -18.64
N LEU A 280 7.19 -13.53 -18.48
CA LEU A 280 6.02 -13.32 -19.34
C LEU A 280 6.47 -13.04 -20.78
N THR A 281 5.72 -13.62 -21.74
CA THR A 281 5.96 -13.36 -23.16
C THR A 281 5.23 -12.11 -23.63
N PRO A 282 5.63 -11.51 -24.79
CA PRO A 282 4.89 -10.38 -25.37
C PRO A 282 3.41 -10.71 -25.68
N GLU A 283 3.09 -11.98 -25.99
CA GLU A 283 1.73 -12.45 -26.21
C GLU A 283 0.92 -12.45 -24.91
N GLN A 284 1.55 -12.82 -23.80
CA GLN A 284 0.94 -12.76 -22.47
C GLN A 284 0.72 -11.31 -22.03
N HIS A 285 1.67 -10.41 -22.29
CA HIS A 285 1.46 -8.99 -22.07
C HIS A 285 0.27 -8.46 -22.84
N ALA A 286 0.12 -8.84 -24.13
CA ALA A 286 -1.05 -8.44 -24.93
C ALA A 286 -2.36 -9.00 -24.36
N GLN A 287 -2.36 -10.23 -23.84
CA GLN A 287 -3.53 -10.82 -23.17
C GLN A 287 -3.87 -10.06 -21.88
N MET A 288 -2.86 -9.69 -21.07
CA MET A 288 -3.06 -8.89 -19.85
C MET A 288 -3.69 -7.54 -20.17
N ALA A 289 -3.15 -6.83 -21.18
CA ALA A 289 -3.69 -5.55 -21.62
C ALA A 289 -5.17 -5.68 -22.05
N LYS A 290 -5.50 -6.70 -22.85
CA LYS A 290 -6.88 -6.97 -23.29
C LYS A 290 -7.83 -7.27 -22.12
N LYS A 291 -7.35 -7.97 -21.09
CA LYS A 291 -8.16 -8.36 -19.91
C LYS A 291 -8.15 -7.31 -18.81
N GLY A 292 -7.37 -6.23 -18.91
CA GLY A 292 -7.24 -5.20 -17.87
C GLY A 292 -6.51 -5.68 -16.62
N ILE A 293 -5.59 -6.66 -16.77
CA ILE A 293 -4.78 -7.18 -15.67
C ILE A 293 -3.59 -6.24 -15.47
N TYR A 294 -3.36 -5.81 -14.22
CA TYR A 294 -2.23 -4.96 -13.86
C TYR A 294 -0.94 -5.77 -13.74
N LEU A 295 0.20 -5.14 -14.09
CA LEU A 295 1.53 -5.68 -13.82
C LEU A 295 2.22 -4.86 -12.72
N ALA A 296 2.53 -5.50 -11.61
CA ALA A 296 3.43 -4.99 -10.58
C ALA A 296 4.84 -5.55 -10.86
N SER A 297 5.62 -4.84 -11.68
CA SER A 297 6.81 -5.40 -12.35
C SER A 297 8.02 -5.59 -11.44
N THR A 298 8.11 -4.88 -10.32
CA THR A 298 9.18 -5.00 -9.31
C THR A 298 10.61 -4.89 -9.89
N ASP A 299 10.82 -3.89 -10.73
CA ASP A 299 12.01 -3.73 -11.57
C ASP A 299 13.20 -3.15 -10.81
N THR A 300 13.94 -3.98 -10.10
CA THR A 300 15.06 -3.56 -9.26
C THR A 300 16.24 -2.98 -10.07
N PRO A 301 16.67 -1.74 -9.78
CA PRO A 301 17.82 -1.14 -10.44
C PRO A 301 19.14 -1.72 -9.91
N PHE A 302 19.89 -2.38 -10.79
CA PHE A 302 21.18 -3.01 -10.47
C PHE A 302 22.21 -2.05 -9.86
N THR A 303 22.24 -0.81 -10.34
CA THR A 303 23.23 0.19 -9.89
C THR A 303 23.08 0.59 -8.42
N VAL A 304 21.90 0.43 -7.85
CA VAL A 304 21.59 0.82 -6.47
C VAL A 304 21.42 -0.40 -5.57
N TYR A 305 20.89 -1.48 -6.12
CA TYR A 305 20.50 -2.67 -5.36
C TYR A 305 21.31 -3.91 -5.76
N ARG A 306 21.02 -4.99 -5.07
CA ARG A 306 21.55 -6.31 -5.34
C ARG A 306 21.00 -6.85 -6.67
N GLY A 307 21.85 -7.44 -7.49
CA GLY A 307 21.47 -8.03 -8.77
C GLY A 307 22.66 -8.21 -9.70
N SER A 308 22.37 -8.45 -10.95
CA SER A 308 23.35 -8.55 -12.02
C SER A 308 22.96 -7.66 -13.19
N GLU A 309 23.93 -7.29 -14.03
CA GLU A 309 23.65 -6.57 -15.29
C GLU A 309 22.66 -7.32 -16.18
N GLN A 310 22.72 -8.65 -16.17
CA GLN A 310 21.79 -9.51 -16.91
C GLN A 310 20.36 -9.40 -16.34
N GLY A 311 20.21 -9.40 -15.02
CA GLY A 311 18.93 -9.19 -14.34
C GLY A 311 18.34 -7.82 -14.64
N GLN A 312 19.15 -6.77 -14.59
CA GLN A 312 18.73 -5.42 -14.98
C GLN A 312 18.27 -5.38 -16.45
N ALA A 313 19.06 -5.97 -17.37
CA ALA A 313 18.69 -6.01 -18.77
C ALA A 313 17.41 -6.81 -19.03
N GLN A 314 17.15 -7.85 -18.24
CA GLN A 314 15.90 -8.59 -18.29
C GLN A 314 14.72 -7.73 -17.80
N ALA A 315 14.85 -7.07 -16.65
CA ALA A 315 13.83 -6.17 -16.11
C ALA A 315 13.48 -5.06 -17.11
N VAL A 316 14.48 -4.41 -17.70
CA VAL A 316 14.29 -3.38 -18.75
C VAL A 316 13.52 -3.93 -19.95
N ARG A 317 13.88 -5.14 -20.44
CA ARG A 317 13.16 -5.75 -21.58
C ARG A 317 11.71 -6.08 -21.24
N GLN A 318 11.45 -6.64 -20.06
CA GLN A 318 10.09 -7.00 -19.61
C GLN A 318 9.22 -5.77 -19.44
N LEU A 319 9.74 -4.76 -18.76
CA LEU A 319 9.05 -3.50 -18.54
C LEU A 319 8.70 -2.81 -19.87
N LYS A 320 9.67 -2.74 -20.80
CA LYS A 320 9.47 -2.19 -22.14
C LYS A 320 8.43 -2.98 -22.95
N SER A 321 8.51 -4.31 -22.93
CA SER A 321 7.54 -5.17 -23.63
C SER A 321 6.13 -4.99 -23.08
N ALA A 322 5.95 -4.95 -21.75
CA ALA A 322 4.65 -4.71 -21.15
C ALA A 322 4.08 -3.34 -21.52
N TRP A 323 4.91 -2.28 -21.49
CA TRP A 323 4.52 -0.94 -21.89
C TRP A 323 4.11 -0.88 -23.38
N GLU A 324 4.91 -1.43 -24.29
CA GLU A 324 4.63 -1.46 -25.73
C GLU A 324 3.35 -2.25 -26.06
N LYS A 325 2.99 -3.26 -25.27
CA LYS A 325 1.74 -4.02 -25.42
C LYS A 325 0.54 -3.38 -24.72
N GLY A 326 0.73 -2.23 -24.07
CA GLY A 326 -0.35 -1.46 -23.43
C GLY A 326 -0.83 -2.05 -22.10
N VAL A 327 -0.01 -2.84 -21.43
CA VAL A 327 -0.32 -3.30 -20.07
C VAL A 327 -0.41 -2.12 -19.11
N ALA A 328 -1.40 -2.09 -18.25
CA ALA A 328 -1.45 -1.15 -17.14
C ALA A 328 -0.40 -1.54 -16.09
N ILE A 329 0.81 -0.99 -16.23
CA ILE A 329 1.92 -1.26 -15.31
C ILE A 329 1.80 -0.34 -14.11
N THR A 330 2.08 -0.86 -12.90
CA THR A 330 2.17 -0.08 -11.67
C THR A 330 3.62 0.08 -11.27
N PHE A 331 3.94 1.20 -10.63
CA PHE A 331 5.21 1.34 -9.93
C PHE A 331 5.21 0.44 -8.69
N SER A 332 6.21 -0.42 -8.55
CA SER A 332 6.24 -1.50 -7.56
C SER A 332 7.69 -1.85 -7.26
N THR A 333 8.06 -1.91 -6.00
CA THR A 333 9.48 -2.07 -5.64
C THR A 333 9.84 -3.46 -5.15
N ASP A 334 8.93 -4.13 -4.44
CA ASP A 334 9.27 -5.39 -3.76
C ASP A 334 10.48 -5.24 -2.82
N MET A 335 10.60 -4.03 -2.25
CA MET A 335 11.78 -3.69 -1.48
C MET A 335 11.70 -4.26 -0.07
N ASP A 336 12.69 -5.07 0.26
CA ASP A 336 12.71 -5.87 1.48
C ASP A 336 14.09 -5.98 2.15
N TYR A 337 15.16 -5.42 1.57
CA TYR A 337 16.52 -5.61 2.09
C TYR A 337 17.37 -4.33 2.05
N TRP A 338 18.47 -4.34 2.83
CA TRP A 338 19.48 -3.29 2.94
C TRP A 338 20.87 -3.85 2.65
N ASN A 339 21.70 -3.12 1.91
CA ASN A 339 23.10 -3.45 1.66
C ASN A 339 23.96 -2.18 1.56
N ASP A 340 25.27 -2.30 1.48
CA ASP A 340 26.19 -1.18 1.46
C ASP A 340 26.03 -0.21 0.26
N ARG A 341 25.37 -0.63 -0.82
CA ARG A 341 25.04 0.24 -1.97
C ARG A 341 23.88 1.21 -1.67
N MET A 342 23.19 1.02 -0.56
CA MET A 342 22.07 1.85 -0.13
C MET A 342 22.51 2.96 0.83
N LYS A 343 23.77 3.39 0.72
CA LYS A 343 24.33 4.51 1.47
C LYS A 343 24.45 5.73 0.59
N ASN A 344 24.21 6.86 1.21
CA ASN A 344 24.53 8.16 0.64
C ASN A 344 26.06 8.35 0.53
N PRO A 345 26.55 9.29 -0.28
CA PRO A 345 27.98 9.58 -0.39
C PRO A 345 28.67 9.95 0.94
N ASP A 346 27.92 10.46 1.91
CA ASP A 346 28.40 10.80 3.25
C ASP A 346 28.46 9.58 4.21
N GLY A 347 28.08 8.38 3.73
CA GLY A 347 28.08 7.15 4.50
C GLY A 347 26.80 6.90 5.32
N THR A 348 25.84 7.83 5.34
CA THR A 348 24.54 7.62 5.97
C THR A 348 23.69 6.66 5.12
N TRP A 349 22.78 5.94 5.78
CA TRP A 349 21.85 5.09 5.07
C TRP A 349 20.78 5.93 4.36
N MET A 350 20.47 5.59 3.09
CA MET A 350 19.30 6.14 2.41
C MET A 350 18.05 5.70 3.18
N ASP A 351 17.06 6.58 3.25
CA ASP A 351 15.77 6.20 3.79
C ASP A 351 14.96 5.34 2.80
N ARG A 352 13.90 4.70 3.28
CA ARG A 352 13.09 3.80 2.46
C ARG A 352 12.43 4.54 1.28
N GLY A 353 12.07 5.80 1.43
CA GLY A 353 11.48 6.60 0.36
C GLY A 353 12.49 6.92 -0.74
N GLU A 354 13.72 7.30 -0.37
CA GLU A 354 14.82 7.51 -1.33
C GLU A 354 15.14 6.22 -2.08
N LEU A 355 15.20 5.10 -1.37
CA LEU A 355 15.41 3.79 -1.97
C LEU A 355 14.28 3.44 -2.95
N THR A 356 13.03 3.66 -2.57
CA THR A 356 11.87 3.39 -3.39
C THR A 356 11.89 4.21 -4.69
N ILE A 357 12.14 5.52 -4.62
CA ILE A 357 12.12 6.36 -5.82
C ILE A 357 13.22 6.01 -6.82
N ASN A 358 14.32 5.37 -6.38
CA ASN A 358 15.41 4.93 -7.25
C ASN A 358 14.98 3.85 -8.25
N PHE A 359 13.87 3.14 -8.04
CA PHE A 359 13.34 2.19 -9.00
C PHE A 359 12.95 2.85 -10.34
N LEU A 360 12.71 4.17 -10.36
CA LEU A 360 12.52 4.93 -11.60
C LEU A 360 13.74 4.88 -12.55
N LEU A 361 14.93 4.52 -12.06
CA LEU A 361 16.12 4.33 -12.90
C LEU A 361 15.91 3.21 -13.93
N THR A 362 15.23 2.11 -13.57
CA THR A 362 14.90 1.03 -14.51
C THR A 362 13.89 1.50 -15.55
N TRP A 363 12.91 2.32 -15.15
CA TRP A 363 11.93 2.90 -16.07
C TRP A 363 12.58 3.84 -17.09
N LYS A 364 13.51 4.68 -16.65
CA LYS A 364 14.32 5.54 -17.53
C LYS A 364 15.17 4.69 -18.48
N ALA A 365 15.83 3.64 -17.98
CA ALA A 365 16.63 2.73 -18.80
C ALA A 365 15.79 1.97 -19.85
N ALA A 366 14.52 1.70 -19.56
CA ALA A 366 13.57 1.11 -20.49
C ALA A 366 13.06 2.11 -21.55
N GLY A 367 13.38 3.40 -21.41
CA GLY A 367 12.94 4.44 -22.32
C GLY A 367 11.46 4.79 -22.18
N ILE A 368 10.85 4.52 -21.02
CA ILE A 368 9.44 4.83 -20.78
C ILE A 368 9.30 6.35 -20.59
N PRO A 369 8.39 7.01 -21.32
CA PRO A 369 8.17 8.44 -21.19
C PRO A 369 7.78 8.85 -19.77
N ALA A 370 8.23 10.03 -19.33
CA ALA A 370 7.97 10.54 -17.98
C ALA A 370 6.47 10.56 -17.63
N LYS A 371 5.58 10.92 -18.57
CA LYS A 371 4.12 10.91 -18.39
C LYS A 371 3.57 9.51 -18.09
N ASP A 372 4.12 8.46 -18.71
CA ASP A 372 3.65 7.09 -18.54
C ASP A 372 4.20 6.50 -17.23
N ALA A 373 5.45 6.82 -16.87
CA ALA A 373 6.02 6.52 -15.56
C ALA A 373 5.23 7.24 -14.44
N LEU A 374 4.84 8.50 -14.64
CA LEU A 374 4.02 9.24 -13.70
C LEU A 374 2.63 8.61 -13.52
N LYS A 375 2.02 8.17 -14.62
CA LYS A 375 0.74 7.42 -14.56
C LYS A 375 0.87 6.11 -13.79
N ALA A 376 1.98 5.40 -13.96
CA ALA A 376 2.24 4.14 -13.26
C ALA A 376 2.40 4.33 -11.75
N ILE A 377 3.17 5.35 -11.32
CA ILE A 377 3.43 5.64 -9.90
C ILE A 377 2.26 6.35 -9.21
N THR A 378 1.20 6.68 -9.94
CA THR A 378 -0.01 7.33 -9.43
C THR A 378 -1.26 6.53 -9.82
N ILE A 379 -1.92 6.89 -10.91
CA ILE A 379 -3.26 6.42 -11.31
C ILE A 379 -3.36 4.91 -11.42
N ASN A 380 -2.39 4.24 -12.06
CA ASN A 380 -2.41 2.79 -12.16
C ASN A 380 -2.25 2.12 -10.78
N GLY A 381 -1.39 2.69 -9.92
CA GLY A 381 -1.23 2.24 -8.54
C GLY A 381 -2.53 2.35 -7.74
N TYR A 382 -3.24 3.48 -7.81
CA TYR A 382 -4.54 3.66 -7.16
C TYR A 382 -5.60 2.67 -7.66
N LYS A 383 -5.63 2.41 -8.98
CA LYS A 383 -6.55 1.44 -9.59
C LYS A 383 -6.21 0.00 -9.19
N ALA A 384 -4.93 -0.38 -9.17
CA ALA A 384 -4.50 -1.69 -8.72
C ALA A 384 -4.75 -1.91 -7.21
N ALA A 385 -4.71 -0.84 -6.42
CA ALA A 385 -5.04 -0.83 -4.99
C ALA A 385 -6.56 -0.82 -4.71
N ASP A 386 -7.39 -0.70 -5.74
CA ASP A 386 -8.87 -0.60 -5.69
C ASP A 386 -9.39 0.57 -4.83
N VAL A 387 -8.68 1.71 -4.85
CA VAL A 387 -9.03 2.92 -4.09
C VAL A 387 -9.26 4.16 -4.97
N GLN A 388 -9.30 3.99 -6.28
CA GLN A 388 -9.43 5.05 -7.28
C GLN A 388 -10.75 5.85 -7.20
N ASN A 389 -11.76 5.31 -6.55
CA ASN A 389 -13.05 5.99 -6.37
C ASN A 389 -13.02 7.08 -5.31
N GLU A 390 -12.03 7.01 -4.41
CA GLU A 390 -11.89 7.93 -3.28
C GLU A 390 -10.57 8.70 -3.28
N ARG A 391 -9.56 8.23 -4.04
CA ARG A 391 -8.17 8.73 -4.03
C ARG A 391 -7.60 8.78 -5.44
N GLY A 392 -6.45 9.43 -5.61
CA GLY A 392 -5.67 9.41 -6.86
C GLY A 392 -6.00 10.50 -7.87
N ALA A 393 -7.16 11.12 -7.79
CA ALA A 393 -7.47 12.31 -8.58
C ALA A 393 -7.69 13.51 -7.65
N ILE A 394 -7.11 14.66 -7.99
CA ILE A 394 -7.35 15.91 -7.28
C ILE A 394 -8.67 16.50 -7.77
N LYS A 395 -9.77 16.06 -7.18
CA LYS A 395 -11.13 16.48 -7.53
C LYS A 395 -12.04 16.51 -6.29
N ALA A 396 -13.12 17.28 -6.36
CA ALA A 396 -14.11 17.34 -5.30
C ALA A 396 -14.64 15.93 -4.93
N GLY A 397 -14.78 15.68 -3.63
CA GLY A 397 -15.21 14.41 -3.04
C GLY A 397 -14.07 13.45 -2.68
N ASN A 398 -12.92 13.56 -3.32
CA ASN A 398 -11.77 12.69 -3.02
C ASN A 398 -11.03 13.14 -1.75
N TYR A 399 -10.33 12.20 -1.12
CA TYR A 399 -9.38 12.51 -0.04
C TYR A 399 -8.29 13.46 -0.55
N ALA A 400 -7.91 14.41 0.28
CA ALA A 400 -6.83 15.34 -0.02
C ALA A 400 -5.47 14.69 0.25
N ASP A 401 -5.04 13.87 -0.71
CA ASP A 401 -3.72 13.25 -0.78
C ASP A 401 -2.93 13.95 -1.89
N LEU A 402 -2.11 14.94 -1.51
CA LEU A 402 -1.40 15.84 -2.42
C LEU A 402 0.08 15.85 -2.12
N ILE A 403 0.89 15.93 -3.16
CA ILE A 403 2.31 16.27 -3.02
C ILE A 403 2.64 17.47 -3.89
N ALA A 404 3.74 18.15 -3.59
CA ALA A 404 4.29 19.16 -4.46
C ALA A 404 5.81 19.02 -4.61
N VAL A 405 6.26 19.22 -5.86
CA VAL A 405 7.66 19.15 -6.28
C VAL A 405 8.07 20.45 -6.97
N VAL A 406 9.38 20.71 -7.06
CA VAL A 406 9.89 21.93 -7.68
C VAL A 406 9.73 21.91 -9.20
N ALA A 407 10.22 20.86 -9.85
CA ALA A 407 10.21 20.71 -11.31
C ALA A 407 8.91 20.08 -11.84
N ASN A 408 8.82 19.92 -13.16
CA ASN A 408 7.65 19.30 -13.82
C ASN A 408 7.90 17.81 -14.07
N PRO A 409 7.25 16.88 -13.33
CA PRO A 409 7.45 15.45 -13.52
C PRO A 409 6.88 14.88 -14.83
N LEU A 410 6.11 15.66 -15.61
CA LEU A 410 5.74 15.29 -16.98
C LEU A 410 6.89 15.45 -17.97
N GLU A 411 7.85 16.32 -17.67
CA GLU A 411 9.05 16.57 -18.48
C GLU A 411 10.21 15.68 -18.04
N ASP A 412 10.46 15.61 -16.71
CA ASP A 412 11.46 14.75 -16.12
C ASP A 412 10.93 14.11 -14.84
N ILE A 413 10.82 12.79 -14.87
CA ILE A 413 10.30 12.00 -13.74
C ILE A 413 11.19 12.11 -12.48
N ASP A 414 12.47 12.47 -12.61
CA ASP A 414 13.37 12.71 -11.49
C ASP A 414 12.95 13.90 -10.61
N ALA A 415 12.03 14.77 -11.10
CA ALA A 415 11.38 15.77 -10.26
C ALA A 415 10.73 15.19 -9.00
N LEU A 416 10.32 13.92 -9.03
CA LEU A 416 9.74 13.22 -7.87
C LEU A 416 10.74 12.91 -6.75
N ARG A 417 12.04 13.13 -6.96
CA ARG A 417 13.06 12.98 -5.91
C ARG A 417 13.05 14.13 -4.90
N ASP A 418 12.50 15.27 -5.29
CA ASP A 418 12.51 16.49 -4.48
C ASP A 418 11.09 16.90 -4.07
N VAL A 419 10.46 16.07 -3.22
CA VAL A 419 9.13 16.34 -2.67
C VAL A 419 9.24 17.38 -1.55
N GLN A 420 8.68 18.57 -1.80
CA GLN A 420 8.71 19.71 -0.88
C GLN A 420 7.49 19.75 0.06
N PHE A 421 6.37 19.18 -0.38
CA PHE A 421 5.11 19.21 0.35
C PHE A 421 4.41 17.86 0.27
N VAL A 422 3.84 17.42 1.39
CA VAL A 422 3.00 16.22 1.49
C VAL A 422 1.78 16.53 2.34
N MET A 423 0.61 16.31 1.77
CA MET A 423 -0.66 16.31 2.47
C MET A 423 -1.28 14.92 2.37
N LYS A 424 -1.73 14.38 3.50
CA LYS A 424 -2.40 13.08 3.59
C LYS A 424 -3.70 13.21 4.35
N ASN A 425 -4.82 12.82 3.73
CA ASN A 425 -6.15 13.00 4.31
C ASN A 425 -6.40 14.44 4.81
N GLY A 426 -5.97 15.46 4.06
CA GLY A 426 -6.11 16.86 4.45
C GLY A 426 -5.15 17.35 5.54
N ALA A 427 -4.39 16.47 6.17
CA ALA A 427 -3.36 16.84 7.14
C ALA A 427 -2.02 17.07 6.45
N VAL A 428 -1.37 18.20 6.75
CA VAL A 428 -0.02 18.52 6.23
C VAL A 428 0.99 17.72 7.01
N PHE A 429 1.70 16.83 6.33
CA PHE A 429 2.76 16.01 6.90
C PHE A 429 4.16 16.60 6.65
N LYS A 430 4.38 17.20 5.47
CA LYS A 430 5.66 17.81 5.07
C LYS A 430 5.40 19.17 4.44
N ARG A 431 6.23 20.17 4.80
CA ARG A 431 6.19 21.52 4.23
C ARG A 431 7.62 22.05 4.11
N ASP A 432 7.93 22.68 2.98
CA ASP A 432 9.27 23.21 2.67
C ASP A 432 10.39 22.18 2.90
N GLY A 433 10.15 20.95 2.45
CA GLY A 433 11.06 19.82 2.58
C GLY A 433 11.19 19.23 3.99
N LYS A 434 10.48 19.77 5.00
CA LYS A 434 10.60 19.35 6.41
C LYS A 434 9.30 18.71 6.90
N ILE A 435 9.44 17.63 7.66
CA ILE A 435 8.31 16.99 8.36
C ILE A 435 7.77 17.96 9.42
N THR A 436 6.45 18.17 9.45
CA THR A 436 5.78 19.03 10.43
C THR A 436 5.42 18.23 11.67
N ILE A 437 5.53 18.87 12.86
CA ILE A 437 5.12 18.24 14.13
C ILE A 437 3.63 17.92 14.12
N ASP A 438 2.81 18.75 13.47
CA ASP A 438 1.37 18.54 13.36
C ASP A 438 1.01 17.23 12.61
N GLY A 439 1.88 16.78 11.70
CA GLY A 439 1.77 15.48 11.04
C GLY A 439 2.10 14.29 11.95
N LEU A 440 2.78 14.53 13.08
CA LEU A 440 3.25 13.48 13.97
C LEU A 440 2.36 13.27 15.21
N LEU A 441 1.56 14.26 15.62
CA LEU A 441 1.00 14.29 16.96
C LEU A 441 -0.46 14.77 16.99
N ASN A 442 -1.37 14.11 16.32
CA ASN A 442 -2.79 14.27 16.62
C ASN A 442 -3.47 12.91 16.82
N PRO A 443 -3.07 12.16 17.89
CA PRO A 443 -3.86 11.02 18.26
C PRO A 443 -5.24 11.55 18.65
N GLY A 444 -6.23 11.31 17.80
CA GLY A 444 -7.61 11.47 18.18
C GLY A 444 -7.87 10.67 19.46
N PRO A 445 -8.87 11.01 20.27
CA PRO A 445 -9.22 10.20 21.42
C PRO A 445 -9.42 8.76 20.94
N VAL A 446 -8.94 7.79 21.73
CA VAL A 446 -9.15 6.34 21.50
C VAL A 446 -10.66 6.09 21.64
N ASN A 447 -11.41 6.52 20.65
CA ASN A 447 -12.85 6.31 20.60
C ASN A 447 -13.09 5.07 19.74
N GLY A 448 -13.24 3.97 20.46
CA GLY A 448 -13.88 2.72 20.06
C GLY A 448 -13.71 2.30 18.60
N TRP A 449 -13.38 1.07 18.40
CA TRP A 449 -13.32 0.37 17.11
C TRP A 449 -14.42 0.85 16.16
N ARG A 450 -14.11 1.76 15.24
CA ARG A 450 -14.96 1.97 14.10
C ARG A 450 -14.74 0.80 13.13
N ARG A 451 -15.58 -0.21 13.24
CA ARG A 451 -15.78 -1.16 12.16
C ARG A 451 -16.37 -0.37 10.99
N ARG A 452 -15.60 -0.20 9.94
CA ARG A 452 -16.10 0.19 8.62
C ARG A 452 -16.08 -1.02 7.73
#